data_0e1f8f5af9e07a81e344e28e64e4545e
#
_entry.id   0e1f8f5af9e07a81e344e28e64e4545e
#
_cell.length_a   1.000
_cell.length_b   1.000
_cell.length_c   1.000
_cell.angle_alpha   90.00
_cell.angle_beta   90.00
_cell.angle_gamma   90.00
#
_symmetry.space_group_name_H-M   'P 1'
#
loop_
_entity.id
_entity.type
_entity.pdbx_description
1 polymer ?
#
loop_
_entity_poly.entity_id
_entity_poly.type
_entity_poly.pdbx_seq_one_letter_code
_entity_poly.pdbx_strand_id
1 'polypeptide(L)'
;MSVLQQDPTSEVADEASKPWYRQFWFWFVFSPLIYIIIMCSVTVTIALKGADDVIIDNYYKEGRMINQALEQDKRAQALGLSGDLSFDRTSGEVSLTIANAPVDSTLMPEQLLLMMGHPVKAAKDQLITLVAIAPGKYRGELVSEPNYSWYLTLYPVNDIALRKEAPWTLSGEINFRSTEKTLLAPRVK
;
A
#
# COMPACT_ATOMS: atom_id res chain seq x y z
N MET A 1 36.86 74.06 21.97
CA MET A 1 36.46 72.97 21.11
C MET A 1 37.10 71.71 21.66
N SER A 2 36.43 71.10 22.64
CA SER A 2 36.96 69.88 23.29
C SER A 2 36.45 68.64 22.55
N VAL A 3 37.35 68.00 21.86
CA VAL A 3 37.12 66.68 21.29
C VAL A 3 37.10 65.66 22.41
N LEU A 4 35.93 65.11 22.73
CA LEU A 4 35.80 64.00 23.67
C LEU A 4 36.42 62.75 23.01
N GLN A 5 37.63 62.41 23.52
CA GLN A 5 38.32 61.18 23.13
C GLN A 5 37.60 60.01 23.85
N GLN A 6 36.78 59.29 23.10
CA GLN A 6 36.18 58.04 23.57
C GLN A 6 37.30 57.01 23.78
N ASP A 7 37.46 56.56 24.99
CA ASP A 7 38.45 55.55 25.39
C ASP A 7 38.01 54.18 24.84
N PRO A 8 38.75 53.55 23.94
CA PRO A 8 38.40 52.25 23.37
C PRO A 8 38.31 51.13 24.41
N THR A 9 38.83 51.33 25.60
CA THR A 9 38.76 50.38 26.71
C THR A 9 37.39 50.31 27.37
N SER A 10 36.55 51.32 27.25
CA SER A 10 35.21 51.33 27.84
C SER A 10 34.22 50.49 27.04
N GLU A 11 34.36 50.39 25.69
CA GLU A 11 33.51 49.55 24.84
C GLU A 11 33.79 48.06 25.09
N VAL A 12 35.06 47.64 25.28
CA VAL A 12 35.43 46.25 25.51
C VAL A 12 34.95 45.77 26.91
N ALA A 13 34.92 46.65 27.89
CA ALA A 13 34.42 46.34 29.24
C ALA A 13 32.88 46.20 29.27
N ASP A 14 32.17 46.93 28.46
CA ASP A 14 30.69 46.85 28.38
C ASP A 14 30.22 45.60 27.61
N GLU A 15 30.99 45.14 26.64
CA GLU A 15 30.71 43.85 26.00
C GLU A 15 30.98 42.65 26.91
N ALA A 16 31.97 42.70 27.78
CA ALA A 16 32.28 41.63 28.73
C ALA A 16 31.22 41.48 29.83
N SER A 17 30.43 42.52 30.11
CA SER A 17 29.35 42.47 31.10
C SER A 17 28.02 41.90 30.57
N LYS A 18 27.87 41.71 29.27
CA LYS A 18 26.66 41.14 28.69
C LYS A 18 26.59 39.66 28.96
N PRO A 19 25.40 39.11 29.32
CA PRO A 19 25.24 37.68 29.57
C PRO A 19 25.63 36.88 28.31
N TRP A 20 26.29 35.74 28.51
CA TRP A 20 26.92 34.93 27.47
C TRP A 20 26.03 34.64 26.23
N TYR A 21 24.71 34.49 26.43
CA TYR A 21 23.75 34.24 25.35
C TYR A 21 23.46 35.48 24.49
N ARG A 22 23.87 36.66 24.85
CA ARG A 22 23.74 37.90 24.08
C ARG A 22 25.01 38.25 23.30
N GLN A 23 26.06 37.50 23.44
CA GLN A 23 27.31 37.73 22.73
C GLN A 23 27.24 37.14 21.32
N PHE A 24 27.59 37.94 20.30
CA PHE A 24 27.50 37.53 18.87
C PHE A 24 28.37 36.30 18.58
N TRP A 25 29.56 36.19 19.13
CA TRP A 25 30.45 35.06 18.87
C TRP A 25 29.86 33.72 19.35
N PHE A 26 29.07 33.71 20.39
CA PHE A 26 28.38 32.53 20.90
C PHE A 26 27.44 31.94 19.82
N TRP A 27 26.61 32.79 19.24
CA TRP A 27 25.69 32.37 18.18
C TRP A 27 26.41 31.96 16.90
N PHE A 28 27.56 32.60 16.60
CA PHE A 28 28.37 32.23 15.44
C PHE A 28 28.95 30.82 15.58
N VAL A 29 29.42 30.43 16.77
CA VAL A 29 29.95 29.07 17.06
C VAL A 29 28.81 28.04 17.10
N PHE A 30 27.65 28.38 17.65
CA PHE A 30 26.52 27.46 17.77
C PHE A 30 25.68 27.34 16.49
N SER A 31 25.74 28.31 15.59
CA SER A 31 24.96 28.31 14.35
C SER A 31 25.14 27.05 13.48
N PRO A 32 26.36 26.55 13.23
CA PRO A 32 26.53 25.32 12.46
C PRO A 32 25.96 24.10 13.17
N LEU A 33 26.03 24.06 14.50
CA LEU A 33 25.44 22.95 15.27
C LEU A 33 23.91 22.96 15.16
N ILE A 34 23.28 24.12 15.32
CA ILE A 34 21.83 24.27 15.15
C ILE A 34 21.40 23.90 13.75
N TYR A 35 22.16 24.34 12.74
CA TYR A 35 21.89 24.01 11.34
C TYR A 35 21.94 22.48 11.09
N ILE A 36 22.95 21.80 11.62
CA ILE A 36 23.07 20.32 11.51
C ILE A 36 21.87 19.63 12.17
N ILE A 37 21.47 20.07 13.37
CA ILE A 37 20.31 19.48 14.07
C ILE A 37 19.03 19.63 13.26
N ILE A 38 18.81 20.82 12.69
CA ILE A 38 17.63 21.06 11.82
C ILE A 38 17.68 20.17 10.59
N MET A 39 18.82 20.11 9.90
CA MET A 39 18.98 19.29 8.69
C MET A 39 18.79 17.79 9.00
N CYS A 40 19.35 17.30 10.10
CA CYS A 40 19.13 15.92 10.54
C CYS A 40 17.66 15.64 10.84
N SER A 41 16.98 16.56 11.53
CA SER A 41 15.56 16.41 11.85
C SER A 41 14.68 16.37 10.58
N VAL A 42 14.97 17.22 9.59
CA VAL A 42 14.29 17.22 8.30
C VAL A 42 14.54 15.92 7.56
N THR A 43 15.80 15.47 7.50
CA THR A 43 16.18 14.21 6.83
C THR A 43 15.49 13.00 7.46
N VAL A 44 15.48 12.92 8.79
CA VAL A 44 14.77 11.84 9.52
C VAL A 44 13.26 11.90 9.24
N THR A 45 12.67 13.09 9.23
CA THR A 45 11.24 13.25 8.92
C THR A 45 10.91 12.79 7.51
N ILE A 46 11.75 13.13 6.52
CA ILE A 46 11.58 12.68 5.14
C ILE A 46 11.76 11.15 5.04
N ALA A 47 12.79 10.61 5.71
CA ALA A 47 13.04 9.16 5.74
C ALA A 47 11.86 8.39 6.34
N LEU A 48 11.28 8.87 7.44
CA LEU A 48 10.12 8.24 8.09
C LEU A 48 8.84 8.37 7.26
N LYS A 49 8.64 9.49 6.54
CA LYS A 49 7.49 9.65 5.64
C LYS A 49 7.61 8.86 4.34
N GLY A 50 8.83 8.57 3.91
CA GLY A 50 9.13 7.77 2.73
C GLY A 50 9.54 6.34 3.06
N ALA A 51 9.54 5.95 4.34
CA ALA A 51 9.73 4.57 4.71
C ALA A 51 8.56 3.78 4.12
N ASP A 52 8.85 2.99 3.07
CA ASP A 52 7.97 1.91 2.67
C ASP A 52 7.67 1.09 3.94
N ASP A 53 6.45 0.59 4.05
CA ASP A 53 6.07 -0.35 5.10
C ASP A 53 7.11 -1.48 5.11
N VAL A 54 8.11 -1.31 5.96
CA VAL A 54 9.13 -2.35 6.18
C VAL A 54 8.38 -3.47 6.87
N ILE A 55 8.07 -4.50 6.11
CA ILE A 55 7.51 -5.77 6.56
C ILE A 55 8.54 -6.43 7.49
N ILE A 56 8.67 -5.89 8.69
CA ILE A 56 9.41 -6.52 9.77
C ILE A 56 8.41 -7.35 10.57
N ASP A 57 8.66 -8.62 10.66
CA ASP A 57 8.01 -9.66 11.50
C ASP A 57 7.01 -10.63 10.85
N ASN A 58 7.00 -10.81 9.54
CA ASN A 58 6.10 -11.82 9.00
C ASN A 58 6.75 -13.02 8.31
N TYR A 59 8.08 -13.17 8.35
CA TYR A 59 8.72 -14.28 7.63
C TYR A 59 8.18 -15.65 8.07
N TYR A 60 7.90 -15.81 9.36
CA TYR A 60 7.30 -17.07 9.87
C TYR A 60 5.80 -17.17 9.58
N LYS A 61 5.09 -16.03 9.55
CA LYS A 61 3.69 -15.96 9.14
C LYS A 61 3.54 -16.10 7.63
N GLU A 62 4.47 -15.55 6.85
CA GLU A 62 4.49 -15.69 5.39
C GLU A 62 4.71 -17.15 4.95
N GLY A 63 5.61 -17.88 5.59
CA GLY A 63 5.79 -19.31 5.31
C GLY A 63 4.51 -20.13 5.51
N ARG A 64 3.74 -19.84 6.55
CA ARG A 64 2.42 -20.46 6.77
C ARG A 64 1.38 -19.98 5.76
N MET A 65 1.41 -18.70 5.36
CA MET A 65 0.50 -18.15 4.36
C MET A 65 0.75 -18.71 2.96
N ILE A 66 2.02 -18.97 2.60
CA ILE A 66 2.38 -19.60 1.32
C ILE A 66 1.79 -21.01 1.25
N ASN A 67 1.94 -21.83 2.30
CA ASN A 67 1.37 -23.17 2.33
C ASN A 67 -0.16 -23.15 2.27
N GLN A 68 -0.79 -22.20 2.94
CA GLN A 68 -2.24 -22.07 2.95
C GLN A 68 -2.78 -21.62 1.59
N ALA A 69 -2.13 -20.63 0.95
CA ALA A 69 -2.46 -20.20 -0.40
C ALA A 69 -2.29 -21.35 -1.40
N LEU A 70 -1.24 -22.17 -1.25
CA LEU A 70 -1.02 -23.34 -2.10
C LEU A 70 -2.15 -24.39 -1.95
N GLU A 71 -2.66 -24.62 -0.74
CA GLU A 71 -3.79 -25.52 -0.53
C GLU A 71 -5.10 -24.98 -1.11
N GLN A 72 -5.33 -23.68 -1.05
CA GLN A 72 -6.46 -23.01 -1.69
C GLN A 72 -6.39 -23.13 -3.21
N ASP A 73 -5.21 -22.91 -3.79
CA ASP A 73 -4.96 -23.05 -5.24
C ASP A 73 -5.15 -24.51 -5.70
N LYS A 74 -4.65 -25.51 -4.94
CA LYS A 74 -4.85 -26.93 -5.23
C LYS A 74 -6.32 -27.33 -5.22
N ARG A 75 -7.11 -26.79 -4.27
CA ARG A 75 -8.55 -27.05 -4.23
C ARG A 75 -9.26 -26.45 -5.45
N ALA A 76 -8.91 -25.20 -5.82
CA ALA A 76 -9.43 -24.58 -7.03
C ALA A 76 -9.10 -25.41 -8.29
N GLN A 77 -7.88 -25.94 -8.37
CA GLN A 77 -7.44 -26.83 -9.44
C GLN A 77 -8.22 -28.15 -9.46
N ALA A 78 -8.39 -28.78 -8.30
CA ALA A 78 -9.14 -30.05 -8.17
C ALA A 78 -10.62 -29.89 -8.58
N LEU A 79 -11.20 -28.70 -8.34
CA LEU A 79 -12.54 -28.33 -8.75
C LEU A 79 -12.62 -27.88 -10.22
N GLY A 80 -11.48 -27.71 -10.89
CA GLY A 80 -11.39 -27.23 -12.27
C GLY A 80 -11.90 -25.80 -12.45
N LEU A 81 -11.80 -24.97 -11.39
CA LEU A 81 -12.32 -23.62 -11.40
C LEU A 81 -11.46 -22.69 -12.27
N SER A 82 -12.12 -21.88 -13.06
CA SER A 82 -11.52 -20.73 -13.75
C SER A 82 -12.54 -19.59 -13.83
N GLY A 83 -12.07 -18.36 -13.89
CA GLY A 83 -12.94 -17.20 -13.91
C GLY A 83 -12.61 -16.28 -15.08
N ASP A 84 -13.59 -16.01 -15.94
CA ASP A 84 -13.49 -14.96 -16.95
C ASP A 84 -13.93 -13.64 -16.34
N LEU A 85 -12.99 -12.74 -16.14
CA LEU A 85 -13.20 -11.42 -15.55
C LEU A 85 -13.16 -10.35 -16.64
N SER A 86 -14.17 -9.50 -16.68
CA SER A 86 -14.29 -8.38 -17.63
C SER A 86 -14.59 -7.09 -16.88
N PHE A 87 -13.89 -6.04 -17.25
CA PHE A 87 -14.06 -4.68 -16.73
C PHE A 87 -14.62 -3.78 -17.81
N ASP A 88 -15.71 -3.09 -17.53
CA ASP A 88 -16.20 -1.99 -18.37
C ASP A 88 -15.79 -0.67 -17.73
N ARG A 89 -14.79 -0.02 -18.30
CA ARG A 89 -14.26 1.26 -17.79
C ARG A 89 -15.22 2.42 -17.99
N THR A 90 -16.17 2.29 -18.91
CA THR A 90 -17.14 3.36 -19.22
C THR A 90 -18.24 3.39 -18.17
N SER A 91 -18.74 2.24 -17.77
CA SER A 91 -19.78 2.10 -16.75
C SER A 91 -19.22 1.88 -15.34
N GLY A 92 -17.92 1.53 -15.21
CA GLY A 92 -17.32 1.09 -13.95
C GLY A 92 -17.74 -0.31 -13.53
N GLU A 93 -18.42 -1.06 -14.40
CA GLU A 93 -18.93 -2.40 -14.08
C GLU A 93 -17.82 -3.45 -14.18
N VAL A 94 -17.81 -4.36 -13.19
CA VAL A 94 -16.97 -5.55 -13.18
C VAL A 94 -17.87 -6.77 -13.29
N SER A 95 -17.69 -7.59 -14.32
CA SER A 95 -18.42 -8.84 -14.50
C SER A 95 -17.48 -10.03 -14.42
N LEU A 96 -17.89 -11.05 -13.69
CA LEU A 96 -17.16 -12.31 -13.52
C LEU A 96 -18.05 -13.48 -13.89
N THR A 97 -17.53 -14.39 -14.68
CA THR A 97 -18.15 -15.69 -14.97
C THR A 97 -17.22 -16.81 -14.56
N ILE A 98 -17.65 -17.66 -13.64
CA ILE A 98 -16.87 -18.81 -13.16
C ILE A 98 -17.28 -20.04 -13.97
N ALA A 99 -16.31 -20.64 -14.65
CA ALA A 99 -16.48 -21.92 -15.31
C ALA A 99 -16.40 -23.06 -14.27
N ASN A 100 -17.17 -24.13 -14.51
CA ASN A 100 -17.29 -25.28 -13.63
C ASN A 100 -17.72 -24.92 -12.20
N ALA A 101 -18.50 -23.83 -12.04
CA ALA A 101 -18.99 -23.43 -10.74
C ALA A 101 -19.81 -24.56 -10.08
N PRO A 102 -19.39 -25.10 -8.93
CA PRO A 102 -20.19 -26.10 -8.21
C PRO A 102 -21.51 -25.47 -7.73
N VAL A 103 -22.53 -26.29 -7.62
CA VAL A 103 -23.85 -25.86 -7.13
C VAL A 103 -23.86 -25.61 -5.61
N ASP A 104 -22.78 -26.00 -4.93
CA ASP A 104 -22.65 -25.88 -3.48
C ASP A 104 -22.47 -24.39 -3.08
N SER A 105 -23.43 -23.87 -2.33
CA SER A 105 -23.41 -22.49 -1.82
C SER A 105 -22.24 -22.21 -0.87
N THR A 106 -21.65 -23.22 -0.25
CA THR A 106 -20.46 -23.09 0.60
C THR A 106 -19.22 -22.78 -0.22
N LEU A 107 -19.15 -23.33 -1.43
CA LEU A 107 -18.05 -23.10 -2.38
C LEU A 107 -18.30 -21.88 -3.27
N MET A 108 -19.58 -21.56 -3.53
CA MET A 108 -20.01 -20.42 -4.35
C MET A 108 -20.98 -19.54 -3.57
N PRO A 109 -20.46 -18.70 -2.64
CA PRO A 109 -21.29 -17.82 -1.84
C PRO A 109 -21.93 -16.72 -2.71
N GLU A 110 -22.93 -16.05 -2.16
CA GLU A 110 -23.60 -14.91 -2.82
C GLU A 110 -22.68 -13.73 -3.06
N GLN A 111 -21.57 -13.64 -2.32
CA GLN A 111 -20.59 -12.57 -2.44
C GLN A 111 -19.18 -13.16 -2.57
N LEU A 112 -18.44 -12.63 -3.53
CA LEU A 112 -17.00 -12.91 -3.70
C LEU A 112 -16.24 -11.61 -3.51
N LEU A 113 -15.03 -11.71 -3.02
CA LEU A 113 -14.13 -10.59 -2.85
C LEU A 113 -13.01 -10.65 -3.90
N LEU A 114 -12.97 -9.65 -4.77
CA LEU A 114 -11.87 -9.45 -5.72
C LEU A 114 -10.89 -8.44 -5.13
N MET A 115 -9.69 -8.88 -4.87
CA MET A 115 -8.57 -8.03 -4.48
C MET A 115 -7.76 -7.67 -5.72
N MET A 116 -7.63 -6.38 -5.98
CA MET A 116 -6.75 -5.82 -7.00
C MET A 116 -5.51 -5.24 -6.31
N GLY A 117 -4.38 -5.94 -6.42
CA GLY A 117 -3.10 -5.53 -5.85
C GLY A 117 -2.31 -4.66 -6.82
N HIS A 118 -1.90 -3.49 -6.36
CA HIS A 118 -1.06 -2.60 -7.15
C HIS A 118 0.42 -3.06 -7.09
N PRO A 119 1.12 -3.18 -8.23
CA PRO A 119 2.47 -3.79 -8.28
C PRO A 119 3.55 -3.07 -7.48
N VAL A 120 3.34 -1.80 -7.09
CA VAL A 120 4.38 -0.99 -6.44
C VAL A 120 3.94 -0.45 -5.07
N LYS A 121 2.64 -0.21 -4.85
CA LYS A 121 2.13 0.47 -3.64
C LYS A 121 0.91 -0.24 -3.07
N ALA A 122 1.08 -0.97 -1.98
CA ALA A 122 -0.02 -1.65 -1.28
C ALA A 122 -1.13 -0.68 -0.82
N ALA A 123 -0.78 0.57 -0.50
CA ALA A 123 -1.76 1.60 -0.16
C ALA A 123 -2.75 1.95 -1.30
N LYS A 124 -2.50 1.47 -2.52
CA LYS A 124 -3.39 1.64 -3.68
C LYS A 124 -4.23 0.40 -3.98
N ASP A 125 -4.07 -0.67 -3.22
CA ASP A 125 -4.85 -1.88 -3.40
C ASP A 125 -6.35 -1.57 -3.29
N GLN A 126 -7.13 -2.21 -4.15
CA GLN A 126 -8.58 -2.04 -4.19
C GLN A 126 -9.26 -3.37 -3.87
N LEU A 127 -10.33 -3.29 -3.10
CA LEU A 127 -11.20 -4.42 -2.79
C LEU A 127 -12.56 -4.18 -3.44
N ILE A 128 -12.98 -5.12 -4.27
CA ILE A 128 -14.26 -5.07 -4.98
C ILE A 128 -15.11 -6.24 -4.51
N THR A 129 -16.29 -5.95 -3.99
CA THR A 129 -17.27 -6.96 -3.68
C THR A 129 -18.06 -7.30 -4.94
N LEU A 130 -18.06 -8.57 -5.32
CA LEU A 130 -18.81 -9.11 -6.44
C LEU A 130 -20.04 -9.84 -5.92
N VAL A 131 -21.22 -9.46 -6.35
CA VAL A 131 -22.51 -10.04 -5.93
C VAL A 131 -23.02 -11.00 -7.00
N ALA A 132 -23.51 -12.16 -6.60
CA ALA A 132 -24.10 -13.14 -7.50
C ALA A 132 -25.37 -12.60 -8.18
N ILE A 133 -25.42 -12.67 -9.50
CA ILE A 133 -26.59 -12.34 -10.32
C ILE A 133 -27.25 -13.57 -10.94
N ALA A 134 -26.48 -14.65 -11.08
CA ALA A 134 -26.92 -15.96 -11.55
C ALA A 134 -25.89 -17.01 -11.11
N PRO A 135 -26.19 -18.31 -11.17
CA PRO A 135 -25.21 -19.36 -10.87
C PRO A 135 -23.91 -19.15 -11.64
N GLY A 136 -22.78 -19.02 -10.90
CA GLY A 136 -21.46 -18.78 -11.46
C GLY A 136 -21.25 -17.39 -12.11
N LYS A 137 -22.23 -16.48 -12.05
CA LYS A 137 -22.09 -15.13 -12.57
C LYS A 137 -22.20 -14.09 -11.49
N TYR A 138 -21.23 -13.20 -11.43
CA TYR A 138 -21.12 -12.17 -10.42
C TYR A 138 -20.91 -10.80 -11.07
N ARG A 139 -21.34 -9.76 -10.34
CA ARG A 139 -21.21 -8.37 -10.77
C ARG A 139 -20.74 -7.51 -9.59
N GLY A 140 -19.90 -6.53 -9.88
CA GLY A 140 -19.44 -5.51 -8.93
C GLY A 140 -19.16 -4.20 -9.62
N GLU A 141 -18.67 -3.23 -8.86
CA GLU A 141 -18.32 -1.89 -9.35
C GLU A 141 -16.89 -1.55 -8.98
N LEU A 142 -16.18 -0.91 -9.89
CA LEU A 142 -14.85 -0.37 -9.67
C LEU A 142 -14.89 0.77 -8.63
N VAL A 143 -14.01 0.71 -7.66
CA VAL A 143 -13.86 1.79 -6.64
C VAL A 143 -13.20 3.02 -7.25
N SER A 144 -12.23 2.81 -8.13
CA SER A 144 -11.57 3.88 -8.88
C SER A 144 -11.07 3.33 -10.23
N GLU A 145 -10.86 4.22 -11.17
CA GLU A 145 -10.39 3.86 -12.50
C GLU A 145 -8.97 3.28 -12.45
N PRO A 146 -8.76 2.00 -12.80
CA PRO A 146 -7.46 1.37 -12.76
C PRO A 146 -6.63 1.75 -13.98
N ASN A 147 -5.34 2.01 -13.78
CA ASN A 147 -4.38 2.28 -14.84
C ASN A 147 -3.22 1.27 -14.74
N TYR A 148 -2.63 0.91 -15.89
CA TYR A 148 -1.47 -0.01 -15.96
C TYR A 148 -1.81 -1.47 -15.62
N SER A 149 -0.83 -2.18 -15.02
CA SER A 149 -0.97 -3.58 -14.64
C SER A 149 -1.41 -3.73 -13.19
N TRP A 150 -2.22 -4.76 -12.93
CA TRP A 150 -2.72 -5.11 -11.59
C TRP A 150 -2.69 -6.61 -11.41
N TYR A 151 -2.34 -7.04 -10.20
CA TYR A 151 -2.49 -8.42 -9.75
C TYR A 151 -3.89 -8.62 -9.19
N LEU A 152 -4.54 -9.69 -9.62
CA LEU A 152 -5.91 -10.00 -9.24
C LEU A 152 -5.93 -11.27 -8.41
N THR A 153 -6.65 -11.25 -7.30
CA THR A 153 -6.91 -12.44 -6.50
C THR A 153 -8.36 -12.46 -6.05
N LEU A 154 -9.05 -13.54 -6.36
CA LEU A 154 -10.45 -13.76 -6.06
C LEU A 154 -10.58 -14.72 -4.88
N TYR A 155 -11.39 -14.33 -3.90
CA TYR A 155 -11.68 -15.11 -2.71
C TYR A 155 -13.19 -15.33 -2.56
N PRO A 156 -13.66 -16.53 -2.25
CA PRO A 156 -15.07 -16.82 -1.94
C PRO A 156 -15.39 -16.45 -0.48
N VAL A 157 -15.16 -15.21 -0.12
CA VAL A 157 -15.44 -14.63 1.21
C VAL A 157 -15.98 -13.22 1.04
N ASN A 158 -16.70 -12.75 2.04
CA ASN A 158 -17.26 -11.40 2.08
C ASN A 158 -16.36 -10.38 2.81
N ASP A 159 -15.36 -10.84 3.56
CA ASP A 159 -14.40 -10.01 4.28
C ASP A 159 -12.97 -10.46 4.01
N ILE A 160 -12.08 -9.50 3.77
CA ILE A 160 -10.65 -9.75 3.55
C ILE A 160 -9.96 -10.39 4.76
N ALA A 161 -10.47 -10.18 5.97
CA ALA A 161 -9.96 -10.83 7.17
C ALA A 161 -10.09 -12.36 7.11
N LEU A 162 -11.13 -12.85 6.43
CA LEU A 162 -11.44 -14.27 6.24
C LEU A 162 -10.71 -14.90 5.05
N ARG A 163 -9.87 -14.16 4.31
CA ARG A 163 -9.15 -14.69 3.13
C ARG A 163 -8.33 -15.94 3.40
N LYS A 164 -7.86 -16.12 4.64
CA LYS A 164 -7.10 -17.29 5.05
C LYS A 164 -7.99 -18.55 5.18
N GLU A 165 -9.26 -18.37 5.46
CA GLU A 165 -10.24 -19.45 5.63
C GLU A 165 -10.96 -19.76 4.32
N ALA A 166 -10.69 -19.01 3.27
CA ALA A 166 -11.28 -19.21 1.96
C ALA A 166 -11.03 -20.65 1.47
N PRO A 167 -12.07 -21.35 1.00
CA PRO A 167 -11.92 -22.75 0.55
C PRO A 167 -11.09 -22.87 -0.73
N TRP A 168 -11.04 -21.85 -1.58
CA TRP A 168 -10.27 -21.82 -2.82
C TRP A 168 -9.87 -20.37 -3.16
N THR A 169 -8.91 -20.21 -4.08
CA THR A 169 -8.54 -18.92 -4.66
C THR A 169 -8.30 -19.05 -6.15
N LEU A 170 -8.59 -17.97 -6.89
CA LEU A 170 -8.17 -17.82 -8.28
C LEU A 170 -7.33 -16.55 -8.39
N SER A 171 -6.31 -16.61 -9.24
CA SER A 171 -5.40 -15.48 -9.43
C SER A 171 -5.20 -15.18 -10.90
N GLY A 172 -4.87 -13.93 -11.20
CA GLY A 172 -4.58 -13.49 -12.54
C GLY A 172 -3.86 -12.14 -12.54
N GLU A 173 -3.57 -11.67 -13.73
CA GLU A 173 -2.99 -10.36 -13.95
C GLU A 173 -3.74 -9.70 -15.10
N ILE A 174 -3.94 -8.39 -15.02
CA ILE A 174 -4.52 -7.59 -16.07
C ILE A 174 -3.68 -6.36 -16.34
N ASN A 175 -3.53 -6.00 -17.61
CA ASN A 175 -2.94 -4.73 -18.03
C ASN A 175 -3.99 -3.91 -18.77
N PHE A 176 -4.53 -2.91 -18.10
CA PHE A 176 -5.58 -2.04 -18.63
C PHE A 176 -5.18 -1.17 -19.83
N ARG A 177 -3.89 -1.19 -20.22
CA ARG A 177 -3.46 -0.58 -21.50
C ARG A 177 -3.74 -1.45 -22.71
N SER A 178 -3.83 -2.75 -22.53
CA SER A 178 -3.92 -3.72 -23.61
C SER A 178 -5.26 -4.46 -23.65
N THR A 179 -5.90 -4.68 -22.50
CA THR A 179 -7.13 -5.47 -22.40
C THR A 179 -7.99 -5.07 -21.22
N GLU A 180 -9.28 -5.28 -21.35
CA GLU A 180 -10.29 -5.12 -20.29
C GLU A 180 -10.79 -6.48 -19.79
N LYS A 181 -10.21 -7.58 -20.28
CA LYS A 181 -10.59 -8.94 -19.89
C LYS A 181 -9.36 -9.74 -19.49
N THR A 182 -9.54 -10.62 -18.53
CA THR A 182 -8.50 -11.56 -18.11
C THR A 182 -9.10 -12.85 -17.57
N LEU A 183 -8.31 -13.92 -17.65
CA LEU A 183 -8.65 -15.20 -17.07
C LEU A 183 -8.01 -15.32 -15.68
N LEU A 184 -8.83 -15.67 -14.69
CA LEU A 184 -8.38 -16.06 -13.36
C LEU A 184 -8.26 -17.59 -13.29
N ALA A 185 -7.13 -18.07 -12.79
CA ALA A 185 -6.86 -19.50 -12.69
C ALA A 185 -6.08 -19.80 -11.39
N PRO A 186 -6.05 -21.06 -10.92
CA PRO A 186 -5.17 -21.48 -9.84
C PRO A 186 -3.69 -21.27 -10.22
N ARG A 187 -2.85 -20.83 -9.26
CA ARG A 187 -1.40 -20.60 -9.50
C ARG A 187 -0.58 -21.87 -9.61
N VAL A 188 -1.14 -23.02 -9.29
CA VAL A 188 -0.42 -24.30 -9.32
C VAL A 188 -0.27 -24.74 -10.77
N LYS A 189 0.97 -24.93 -11.20
CA LYS A 189 1.33 -25.61 -12.45
C LYS A 189 1.46 -27.11 -12.23
#